data_06f75a2d44d3a068eb7ebdb5c66f7e97
#
_entry.id   06f75a2d44d3a068eb7ebdb5c66f7e97
#
_cell.length_a   1.000
_cell.length_b   1.000
_cell.length_c   1.000
_cell.angle_alpha   90.00
_cell.angle_beta   90.00
_cell.angle_gamma   90.00
#
_symmetry.space_group_name_H-M   'P 1'
#
loop_
_entity.id
_entity.type
_entity.pdbx_description
1 polymer ?
#
loop_
_entity_poly.entity_id
_entity_poly.type
_entity_poly.pdbx_seq_one_letter_code
_entity_poly.pdbx_strand_id
1 'polypeptide(L)'
;MSKKQKNISLSNLFKDHPNKKEIIYLSKKDKDLKDLFIRYPEFPSFKRPKGFEGLVRLITEQQLSVASAKAIFLRIKKLIPVFSPEQFLKISNSNLKKTGLSRPKIKYCNILANEILSGELSFRSLHKLDDDELKKRLCEIKGIGEWTAECYMLASLRRKDIWPVKDLGLQAAIKEIKNLDSRPGEEEMLALAISWMPYRSIAANVLWASHD
;
A
#
# COMPACT_ATOMS: atom_id res chain seq x y z
N MET A 1 0.07 28.50 -32.43
CA MET A 1 -0.13 27.22 -33.14
C MET A 1 -0.87 26.27 -32.21
N SER A 2 -2.16 26.08 -32.45
CA SER A 2 -3.04 25.27 -31.60
C SER A 2 -2.74 23.78 -31.83
N LYS A 3 -2.19 23.09 -30.82
CA LYS A 3 -2.08 21.62 -30.86
C LYS A 3 -3.51 21.07 -30.67
N LYS A 4 -4.09 20.53 -31.74
CA LYS A 4 -5.26 19.64 -31.66
C LYS A 4 -4.93 18.48 -30.73
N GLN A 5 -5.33 18.55 -29.46
CA GLN A 5 -5.39 17.37 -28.59
C GLN A 5 -6.37 16.40 -29.26
N LYS A 6 -5.86 15.33 -29.88
CA LYS A 6 -6.69 14.20 -30.31
C LYS A 6 -7.44 13.71 -29.07
N ASN A 7 -8.75 13.76 -29.11
CA ASN A 7 -9.64 13.17 -28.11
C ASN A 7 -9.48 11.63 -28.15
N ILE A 8 -8.42 11.13 -27.53
CA ILE A 8 -8.23 9.69 -27.36
C ILE A 8 -9.25 9.25 -26.33
N SER A 9 -10.16 8.34 -26.70
CA SER A 9 -11.10 7.81 -25.71
C SER A 9 -10.33 7.06 -24.64
N LEU A 10 -10.73 7.20 -23.37
CA LEU A 10 -10.14 6.45 -22.24
C LEU A 10 -10.12 4.95 -22.52
N SER A 11 -11.13 4.43 -23.19
CA SER A 11 -11.20 3.00 -23.57
C SER A 11 -10.06 2.57 -24.49
N ASN A 12 -9.61 3.46 -25.36
CA ASN A 12 -8.46 3.19 -26.25
C ASN A 12 -7.13 3.40 -25.54
N LEU A 13 -7.02 4.44 -24.69
CA LEU A 13 -5.82 4.71 -23.90
C LEU A 13 -5.46 3.53 -22.98
N PHE A 14 -6.47 2.90 -22.36
CA PHE A 14 -6.30 1.79 -21.43
C PHE A 14 -6.70 0.44 -22.04
N LYS A 15 -6.60 0.26 -23.37
CA LYS A 15 -7.06 -0.96 -24.04
C LYS A 15 -6.49 -2.23 -23.40
N ASP A 16 -5.22 -2.25 -23.12
CA ASP A 16 -4.49 -3.41 -22.59
C ASP A 16 -4.17 -3.29 -21.09
N HIS A 17 -4.66 -2.24 -20.41
CA HIS A 17 -4.41 -2.06 -18.98
C HIS A 17 -5.23 -3.04 -18.15
N PRO A 18 -4.61 -3.77 -17.18
CA PRO A 18 -5.30 -4.81 -16.39
C PRO A 18 -6.48 -4.29 -15.58
N ASN A 19 -6.48 -3.02 -15.19
CA ASN A 19 -7.56 -2.36 -14.42
C ASN A 19 -8.42 -1.44 -15.29
N LYS A 20 -8.53 -1.70 -16.59
CA LYS A 20 -9.28 -0.84 -17.54
C LYS A 20 -10.71 -0.53 -17.07
N LYS A 21 -11.43 -1.54 -16.59
CA LYS A 21 -12.83 -1.39 -16.15
C LYS A 21 -12.93 -0.43 -14.96
N GLU A 22 -12.06 -0.62 -13.98
CA GLU A 22 -11.96 0.18 -12.77
C GLU A 22 -11.58 1.63 -13.08
N ILE A 23 -10.60 1.85 -13.95
CA ILE A 23 -10.17 3.17 -14.41
C ILE A 23 -11.31 3.90 -15.12
N ILE A 24 -12.03 3.25 -16.03
CA ILE A 24 -13.17 3.84 -16.72
C ILE A 24 -14.29 4.19 -15.73
N TYR A 25 -14.55 3.33 -14.75
CA TYR A 25 -15.55 3.58 -13.71
C TYR A 25 -15.17 4.83 -12.90
N LEU A 26 -13.96 4.88 -12.34
CA LEU A 26 -13.46 5.99 -11.52
C LEU A 26 -13.42 7.31 -12.30
N SER A 27 -13.01 7.25 -13.57
CA SER A 27 -12.99 8.43 -14.46
C SER A 27 -14.36 9.05 -14.74
N LYS A 28 -15.44 8.27 -14.59
CA LYS A 28 -16.82 8.78 -14.69
C LYS A 28 -17.29 9.38 -13.37
N LYS A 29 -16.72 8.98 -12.26
CA LYS A 29 -17.11 9.40 -10.92
C LYS A 29 -16.36 10.65 -10.45
N ASP A 30 -15.12 10.82 -10.92
CA ASP A 30 -14.24 11.89 -10.46
C ASP A 30 -13.39 12.42 -11.62
N LYS A 31 -13.54 13.73 -11.90
CA LYS A 31 -12.81 14.41 -12.98
C LYS A 31 -11.32 14.48 -12.70
N ASP A 32 -10.93 14.73 -11.46
CA ASP A 32 -9.53 14.87 -11.08
C ASP A 32 -8.79 13.53 -11.19
N LEU A 33 -9.44 12.42 -10.78
CA LEU A 33 -8.93 11.07 -11.04
C LEU A 33 -8.81 10.77 -12.53
N LYS A 34 -9.81 11.20 -13.34
CA LYS A 34 -9.73 11.05 -14.80
C LYS A 34 -8.50 11.74 -15.37
N ASP A 35 -8.24 12.96 -14.94
CA ASP A 35 -7.09 13.76 -15.40
C ASP A 35 -5.77 13.12 -14.93
N LEU A 36 -5.73 12.54 -13.73
CA LEU A 36 -4.57 11.77 -13.26
C LEU A 36 -4.34 10.51 -14.11
N PHE A 37 -5.37 9.72 -14.39
CA PHE A 37 -5.23 8.53 -15.24
C PHE A 37 -4.70 8.87 -16.63
N ILE A 38 -5.13 9.99 -17.20
CA ILE A 38 -4.63 10.46 -18.52
C ILE A 38 -3.16 10.89 -18.41
N ARG A 39 -2.77 11.53 -17.30
CA ARG A 39 -1.40 12.01 -17.06
C ARG A 39 -0.43 10.87 -16.73
N TYR A 40 -0.90 9.84 -16.04
CA TYR A 40 -0.14 8.68 -15.60
C TYR A 40 -0.76 7.38 -16.13
N PRO A 41 -0.80 7.14 -17.45
CA PRO A 41 -1.50 5.98 -18.03
C PRO A 41 -0.89 4.63 -17.63
N GLU A 42 0.39 4.62 -17.28
CA GLU A 42 1.13 3.43 -16.84
C GLU A 42 1.52 3.50 -15.36
N PHE A 43 0.63 4.07 -14.52
CA PHE A 43 0.92 4.17 -13.11
C PHE A 43 1.24 2.80 -12.50
N PRO A 44 2.31 2.70 -11.68
CA PRO A 44 2.69 1.44 -11.08
C PRO A 44 1.65 1.00 -10.04
N SER A 45 1.30 -0.29 -10.04
CA SER A 45 0.60 -0.84 -8.88
C SER A 45 1.56 -0.90 -7.69
N PHE A 46 1.13 -0.38 -6.55
CA PHE A 46 1.83 -0.57 -5.29
C PHE A 46 1.80 -2.06 -4.91
N LYS A 47 2.89 -2.77 -5.16
CA LYS A 47 2.97 -4.23 -4.98
C LYS A 47 3.95 -4.60 -3.87
N ARG A 48 3.51 -5.50 -2.99
CA ARG A 48 4.34 -6.12 -1.96
C ARG A 48 4.15 -7.64 -1.99
N PRO A 49 5.14 -8.42 -1.56
CA PRO A 49 4.97 -9.87 -1.38
C PRO A 49 3.81 -10.18 -0.44
N LYS A 50 3.21 -11.36 -0.60
CA LYS A 50 2.25 -11.89 0.38
C LYS A 50 2.99 -12.48 1.58
N GLY A 51 2.29 -12.62 2.69
CA GLY A 51 2.79 -13.30 3.87
C GLY A 51 3.83 -12.50 4.67
N PHE A 52 4.73 -13.22 5.31
CA PHE A 52 5.71 -12.67 6.25
C PHE A 52 6.59 -11.58 5.62
N GLU A 53 7.14 -11.82 4.43
CA GLU A 53 8.01 -10.85 3.74
C GLU A 53 7.28 -9.52 3.50
N GLY A 54 6.02 -9.58 3.09
CA GLY A 54 5.22 -8.38 2.83
C GLY A 54 4.97 -7.55 4.09
N LEU A 55 4.62 -8.20 5.20
CA LEU A 55 4.41 -7.51 6.47
C LEU A 55 5.72 -6.94 7.03
N VAL A 56 6.83 -7.69 7.01
CA VAL A 56 8.15 -7.17 7.43
C VAL A 56 8.55 -5.95 6.60
N ARG A 57 8.29 -5.98 5.29
CA ARG A 57 8.55 -4.85 4.42
C ARG A 57 7.72 -3.63 4.81
N LEU A 58 6.43 -3.78 5.03
CA LEU A 58 5.53 -2.70 5.44
C LEU A 58 5.87 -2.16 6.84
N ILE A 59 6.22 -3.03 7.80
CA ILE A 59 6.74 -2.60 9.12
C ILE A 59 8.02 -1.76 8.93
N THR A 60 8.90 -2.16 8.00
CA THR A 60 10.10 -1.39 7.69
C THR A 60 9.76 -0.01 7.12
N GLU A 61 8.73 0.10 6.31
CA GLU A 61 8.29 1.33 5.65
C GLU A 61 7.64 2.37 6.59
N GLN A 62 7.14 1.96 7.76
CA GLN A 62 6.50 2.88 8.73
C GLN A 62 7.39 4.09 9.06
N GLN A 63 6.82 5.30 8.96
CA GLN A 63 7.48 6.57 9.34
C GLN A 63 8.87 6.80 8.68
N LEU A 64 9.05 6.33 7.46
CA LEU A 64 10.28 6.53 6.69
C LEU A 64 9.94 7.01 5.27
N SER A 65 10.90 7.69 4.65
CA SER A 65 10.82 7.93 3.20
C SER A 65 10.93 6.61 2.43
N VAL A 66 10.32 6.56 1.24
CA VAL A 66 10.35 5.41 0.34
C VAL A 66 11.79 4.93 0.08
N ALA A 67 12.70 5.87 -0.18
CA ALA A 67 14.11 5.55 -0.45
C ALA A 67 14.82 4.92 0.77
N SER A 68 14.63 5.50 1.96
CA SER A 68 15.22 4.96 3.20
C SER A 68 14.69 3.57 3.53
N ALA A 69 13.37 3.39 3.47
CA ALA A 69 12.74 2.10 3.73
C ALA A 69 13.19 1.02 2.74
N LYS A 70 13.27 1.35 1.45
CA LYS A 70 13.79 0.45 0.41
C LYS A 70 15.24 0.02 0.70
N ALA A 71 16.10 0.97 1.06
CA ALA A 71 17.49 0.68 1.36
C ALA A 71 17.65 -0.24 2.58
N ILE A 72 16.88 -0.02 3.66
CA ILE A 72 16.87 -0.87 4.85
C ILE A 72 16.38 -2.26 4.48
N PHE A 73 15.24 -2.37 3.81
CA PHE A 73 14.67 -3.67 3.44
C PHE A 73 15.60 -4.49 2.55
N LEU A 74 16.29 -3.87 1.59
CA LEU A 74 17.27 -4.57 0.74
C LEU A 74 18.46 -5.10 1.57
N ARG A 75 18.92 -4.38 2.59
CA ARG A 75 19.95 -4.88 3.52
C ARG A 75 19.45 -6.06 4.34
N ILE A 76 18.20 -6.04 4.81
CA ILE A 76 17.58 -7.18 5.48
C ILE A 76 17.54 -8.40 4.55
N LYS A 77 17.09 -8.21 3.31
CA LYS A 77 17.04 -9.31 2.31
C LYS A 77 18.40 -9.95 2.03
N LYS A 78 19.48 -9.19 2.07
CA LYS A 78 20.84 -9.75 1.92
C LYS A 78 21.25 -10.69 3.04
N LEU A 79 20.66 -10.55 4.21
CA LEU A 79 20.94 -11.43 5.37
C LEU A 79 20.10 -12.72 5.34
N ILE A 80 19.05 -12.78 4.49
CA ILE A 80 18.07 -13.87 4.50
C ILE A 80 17.95 -14.43 3.08
N PRO A 81 18.61 -15.54 2.77
CA PRO A 81 18.54 -16.16 1.43
C PRO A 81 17.13 -16.58 1.04
N VAL A 82 16.37 -17.14 1.99
CA VAL A 82 14.95 -17.49 1.85
C VAL A 82 14.17 -16.73 2.92
N PHE A 83 13.33 -15.77 2.51
CA PHE A 83 12.65 -14.88 3.45
C PHE A 83 11.51 -15.61 4.17
N SER A 84 11.82 -16.22 5.30
CA SER A 84 10.88 -16.95 6.16
C SER A 84 11.01 -16.52 7.63
N PRO A 85 9.96 -16.77 8.46
CA PRO A 85 10.01 -16.51 9.89
C PRO A 85 11.18 -17.19 10.59
N GLU A 86 11.46 -18.46 10.27
CA GLU A 86 12.54 -19.26 10.85
C GLU A 86 13.92 -18.64 10.55
N GLN A 87 14.13 -18.22 9.31
CA GLN A 87 15.40 -17.63 8.90
C GLN A 87 15.57 -16.22 9.49
N PHE A 88 14.48 -15.46 9.61
CA PHE A 88 14.52 -14.14 10.24
C PHE A 88 14.95 -14.23 11.70
N LEU A 89 14.39 -15.16 12.48
CA LEU A 89 14.72 -15.35 13.90
C LEU A 89 16.16 -15.83 14.17
N LYS A 90 16.82 -16.42 13.18
CA LYS A 90 18.25 -16.79 13.29
C LYS A 90 19.19 -15.59 13.23
N ILE A 91 18.72 -14.44 12.77
CA ILE A 91 19.54 -13.23 12.68
C ILE A 91 19.55 -12.53 14.03
N SER A 92 20.74 -12.25 14.56
CA SER A 92 20.86 -11.51 15.81
C SER A 92 20.25 -10.10 15.70
N ASN A 93 19.64 -9.63 16.78
CA ASN A 93 19.09 -8.26 16.84
C ASN A 93 20.16 -7.19 16.53
N SER A 94 21.43 -7.46 16.85
CA SER A 94 22.56 -6.59 16.52
C SER A 94 22.74 -6.47 15.00
N ASN A 95 22.68 -7.58 14.26
CA ASN A 95 22.80 -7.59 12.81
C ASN A 95 21.59 -6.93 12.15
N LEU A 96 20.37 -7.17 12.64
CA LEU A 96 19.17 -6.47 12.17
C LEU A 96 19.29 -4.95 12.39
N LYS A 97 19.81 -4.52 13.56
CA LYS A 97 20.05 -3.09 13.83
C LYS A 97 21.05 -2.48 12.85
N LYS A 98 22.10 -3.19 12.45
CA LYS A 98 23.09 -2.74 11.44
C LYS A 98 22.45 -2.51 10.07
N THR A 99 21.32 -3.14 9.75
CA THR A 99 20.58 -2.84 8.50
C THR A 99 19.89 -1.48 8.51
N GLY A 100 19.77 -0.83 9.68
CA GLY A 100 19.02 0.40 9.89
C GLY A 100 17.60 0.17 10.45
N LEU A 101 17.22 -1.09 10.74
CA LEU A 101 15.92 -1.38 11.34
C LEU A 101 15.93 -0.93 12.82
N SER A 102 14.91 -0.16 13.23
CA SER A 102 14.80 0.34 14.60
C SER A 102 14.48 -0.78 15.60
N ARG A 103 14.86 -0.58 16.87
CA ARG A 103 14.59 -1.56 17.94
C ARG A 103 13.10 -1.97 18.05
N PRO A 104 12.12 -1.02 18.01
CA PRO A 104 10.71 -1.39 18.00
C PRO A 104 10.33 -2.26 16.80
N LYS A 105 10.79 -1.92 15.59
CA LYS A 105 10.50 -2.69 14.38
C LYS A 105 11.10 -4.09 14.41
N ILE A 106 12.31 -4.25 14.94
CA ILE A 106 12.92 -5.57 15.17
C ILE A 106 12.02 -6.40 16.08
N LYS A 107 11.55 -5.81 17.21
CA LYS A 107 10.64 -6.49 18.14
C LYS A 107 9.35 -6.91 17.45
N TYR A 108 8.74 -6.04 16.64
CA TYR A 108 7.50 -6.35 15.92
C TYR A 108 7.68 -7.49 14.91
N CYS A 109 8.78 -7.46 14.14
CA CYS A 109 9.08 -8.54 13.20
C CYS A 109 9.34 -9.88 13.90
N ASN A 110 10.00 -9.88 15.05
CA ASN A 110 10.22 -11.09 15.86
C ASN A 110 8.90 -11.64 16.42
N ILE A 111 8.00 -10.77 16.92
CA ILE A 111 6.67 -11.19 17.39
C ILE A 111 5.90 -11.82 16.25
N LEU A 112 5.80 -11.13 15.10
CA LEU A 112 5.14 -11.64 13.90
C LEU A 112 5.69 -13.01 13.48
N ALA A 113 7.02 -13.18 13.50
CA ALA A 113 7.66 -14.45 13.15
C ALA A 113 7.26 -15.57 14.13
N ASN A 114 7.25 -15.30 15.44
CA ASN A 114 6.88 -16.27 16.46
C ASN A 114 5.39 -16.66 16.36
N GLU A 115 4.47 -15.72 16.17
CA GLU A 115 3.03 -16.00 16.00
C GLU A 115 2.76 -16.90 14.78
N ILE A 116 3.54 -16.73 13.69
CA ILE A 116 3.43 -17.61 12.53
C ILE A 116 3.94 -19.02 12.86
N LEU A 117 5.08 -19.13 13.54
CA LEU A 117 5.68 -20.42 13.87
C LEU A 117 4.92 -21.20 14.94
N SER A 118 4.29 -20.50 15.88
CA SER A 118 3.41 -21.13 16.88
C SER A 118 2.07 -21.59 16.30
N GLY A 119 1.71 -21.12 15.08
CA GLY A 119 0.42 -21.39 14.45
C GLY A 119 -0.70 -20.43 14.91
N GLU A 120 -0.42 -19.48 15.79
CA GLU A 120 -1.40 -18.45 16.21
C GLU A 120 -1.80 -17.54 15.06
N LEU A 121 -0.89 -17.34 14.08
CA LEU A 121 -1.13 -16.58 12.87
C LEU A 121 -0.98 -17.46 11.62
N SER A 122 -2.08 -17.68 10.92
CA SER A 122 -2.09 -18.42 9.65
C SER A 122 -2.50 -17.51 8.49
N PHE A 123 -1.58 -17.25 7.56
CA PHE A 123 -1.91 -16.50 6.35
C PHE A 123 -3.00 -17.17 5.50
N ARG A 124 -3.07 -18.51 5.51
CA ARG A 124 -4.10 -19.26 4.79
C ARG A 124 -5.50 -18.94 5.32
N SER A 125 -5.63 -18.78 6.63
CA SER A 125 -6.90 -18.40 7.27
C SER A 125 -7.18 -16.91 7.09
N LEU A 126 -6.19 -16.03 7.34
CA LEU A 126 -6.30 -14.59 7.16
C LEU A 126 -6.81 -14.19 5.77
N HIS A 127 -6.25 -14.80 4.72
CA HIS A 127 -6.59 -14.41 3.36
C HIS A 127 -8.02 -14.79 2.93
N LYS A 128 -8.72 -15.60 3.74
CA LYS A 128 -10.13 -15.98 3.51
C LYS A 128 -11.13 -15.04 4.15
N LEU A 129 -10.68 -14.21 5.10
CA LEU A 129 -11.53 -13.25 5.79
C LEU A 129 -12.01 -12.16 4.82
N ASP A 130 -13.16 -11.56 5.11
CA ASP A 130 -13.58 -10.34 4.46
C ASP A 130 -12.66 -9.16 4.84
N ASP A 131 -12.88 -7.99 4.26
CA ASP A 131 -11.94 -6.87 4.43
C ASP A 131 -11.97 -6.30 5.87
N ASP A 132 -13.12 -6.24 6.51
CA ASP A 132 -13.25 -5.70 7.86
C ASP A 132 -12.68 -6.64 8.92
N GLU A 133 -13.01 -7.93 8.84
CA GLU A 133 -12.46 -8.97 9.72
C GLU A 133 -10.95 -9.09 9.55
N LEU A 134 -10.46 -9.05 8.30
CA LEU A 134 -9.03 -9.12 7.99
C LEU A 134 -8.28 -7.92 8.57
N LYS A 135 -8.79 -6.68 8.39
CA LYS A 135 -8.21 -5.48 8.97
C LYS A 135 -8.14 -5.59 10.49
N LYS A 136 -9.25 -5.96 11.12
CA LYS A 136 -9.33 -6.16 12.57
C LYS A 136 -8.27 -7.16 13.06
N ARG A 137 -8.22 -8.35 12.45
CA ARG A 137 -7.27 -9.40 12.83
C ARG A 137 -5.81 -9.02 12.62
N LEU A 138 -5.50 -8.29 11.55
CA LEU A 138 -4.14 -7.75 11.33
C LEU A 138 -3.75 -6.73 12.39
N CYS A 139 -4.67 -5.86 12.80
CA CYS A 139 -4.41 -4.84 13.83
C CYS A 139 -4.22 -5.41 15.24
N GLU A 140 -4.64 -6.65 15.51
CA GLU A 140 -4.35 -7.35 16.77
C GLU A 140 -2.86 -7.73 16.90
N ILE A 141 -2.15 -7.85 15.76
CA ILE A 141 -0.72 -8.19 15.74
C ILE A 141 0.09 -6.97 16.20
N LYS A 142 0.91 -7.16 17.22
CA LYS A 142 1.71 -6.06 17.77
C LYS A 142 2.65 -5.44 16.74
N GLY A 143 2.49 -4.15 16.51
CA GLY A 143 3.27 -3.39 15.54
C GLY A 143 2.62 -3.26 14.17
N ILE A 144 1.42 -3.83 13.98
CA ILE A 144 0.60 -3.64 12.80
C ILE A 144 -0.59 -2.76 13.18
N GLY A 145 -0.56 -1.49 12.78
CA GLY A 145 -1.69 -0.59 12.89
C GLY A 145 -2.49 -0.54 11.61
N GLU A 146 -3.59 0.24 11.61
CA GLU A 146 -4.53 0.36 10.48
C GLU A 146 -3.83 0.63 9.14
N TRP A 147 -2.93 1.62 9.08
CA TRP A 147 -2.17 1.93 7.86
C TRP A 147 -1.40 0.72 7.33
N THR A 148 -0.73 -0.04 8.20
CA THR A 148 0.05 -1.21 7.78
C THR A 148 -0.87 -2.34 7.32
N ALA A 149 -1.99 -2.56 8.01
CA ALA A 149 -3.02 -3.53 7.63
C ALA A 149 -3.61 -3.19 6.26
N GLU A 150 -4.06 -1.96 6.06
CA GLU A 150 -4.64 -1.47 4.81
C GLU A 150 -3.63 -1.54 3.65
N CYS A 151 -2.38 -1.13 3.86
CA CYS A 151 -1.33 -1.27 2.85
C CYS A 151 -1.05 -2.75 2.52
N TYR A 152 -1.11 -3.67 3.49
CA TYR A 152 -0.98 -5.10 3.23
C TYR A 152 -2.15 -5.65 2.40
N MET A 153 -3.37 -5.28 2.76
CA MET A 153 -4.57 -5.68 2.03
C MET A 153 -4.56 -5.18 0.58
N LEU A 154 -4.19 -3.93 0.37
CA LEU A 154 -4.09 -3.31 -0.96
C LEU A 154 -2.91 -3.90 -1.76
N ALA A 155 -1.69 -3.85 -1.22
CA ALA A 155 -0.46 -4.10 -1.95
C ALA A 155 -0.11 -5.60 -2.09
N SER A 156 -0.38 -6.40 -1.04
CA SER A 156 -0.04 -7.82 -0.99
C SER A 156 -1.21 -8.71 -1.40
N LEU A 157 -2.42 -8.41 -0.93
CA LEU A 157 -3.61 -9.21 -1.23
C LEU A 157 -4.41 -8.71 -2.43
N ARG A 158 -4.14 -7.47 -2.87
CA ARG A 158 -4.81 -6.82 -4.00
C ARG A 158 -6.31 -6.71 -3.82
N ARG A 159 -6.74 -6.42 -2.58
CA ARG A 159 -8.12 -6.07 -2.30
C ARG A 159 -8.48 -4.78 -3.04
N LYS A 160 -9.66 -4.75 -3.65
CA LYS A 160 -10.00 -3.69 -4.62
C LYS A 160 -10.47 -2.39 -3.98
N ASP A 161 -10.98 -2.46 -2.75
CA ASP A 161 -11.67 -1.34 -2.13
C ASP A 161 -11.06 -0.92 -0.78
N ILE A 162 -9.74 -0.90 -0.71
CA ILE A 162 -9.00 -0.42 0.47
C ILE A 162 -8.59 1.04 0.27
N TRP A 163 -8.78 1.83 1.34
CA TRP A 163 -8.47 3.25 1.32
C TRP A 163 -7.71 3.66 2.59
N PRO A 164 -6.37 3.73 2.54
CA PRO A 164 -5.54 4.07 3.70
C PRO A 164 -5.62 5.57 4.06
N VAL A 165 -6.64 5.96 4.81
CA VAL A 165 -6.92 7.37 5.16
C VAL A 165 -5.78 8.04 5.93
N LYS A 166 -4.98 7.26 6.68
CA LYS A 166 -3.84 7.73 7.47
C LYS A 166 -2.54 7.83 6.67
N ASP A 167 -2.59 7.54 5.35
CA ASP A 167 -1.41 7.63 4.49
C ASP A 167 -1.09 9.07 4.13
N LEU A 168 0.07 9.55 4.58
CA LEU A 168 0.48 10.95 4.37
C LEU A 168 0.74 11.28 2.89
N GLY A 169 1.17 10.32 2.09
CA GLY A 169 1.35 10.48 0.64
C GLY A 169 0.00 10.65 -0.06
N LEU A 170 -1.00 9.82 0.30
CA LEU A 170 -2.36 9.99 -0.22
C LEU A 170 -3.00 11.31 0.20
N GLN A 171 -2.86 11.70 1.47
CA GLN A 171 -3.35 13.00 1.94
C GLN A 171 -2.70 14.16 1.18
N ALA A 172 -1.39 14.08 0.91
CA ALA A 172 -0.69 15.09 0.14
C ALA A 172 -1.15 15.10 -1.34
N ALA A 173 -1.28 13.94 -1.97
CA ALA A 173 -1.80 13.83 -3.34
C ALA A 173 -3.23 14.37 -3.44
N ILE A 174 -4.12 14.07 -2.49
CA ILE A 174 -5.49 14.61 -2.45
C ILE A 174 -5.47 16.12 -2.28
N LYS A 175 -4.65 16.66 -1.39
CA LYS A 175 -4.49 18.11 -1.26
C LYS A 175 -4.19 18.76 -2.61
N GLU A 176 -3.25 18.21 -3.35
CA GLU A 176 -2.83 18.75 -4.65
C GLU A 176 -3.94 18.67 -5.70
N ILE A 177 -4.53 17.49 -5.89
CA ILE A 177 -5.52 17.30 -6.97
C ILE A 177 -6.85 18.00 -6.71
N LYS A 178 -7.23 18.16 -5.44
CA LYS A 178 -8.46 18.86 -5.02
C LYS A 178 -8.22 20.33 -4.74
N ASN A 179 -6.97 20.80 -4.86
CA ASN A 179 -6.57 22.18 -4.60
C ASN A 179 -7.03 22.68 -3.21
N LEU A 180 -6.78 21.83 -2.19
CA LEU A 180 -7.13 22.15 -0.80
C LEU A 180 -6.05 23.03 -0.16
N ASP A 181 -6.44 23.88 0.80
CA ASP A 181 -5.49 24.75 1.53
C ASP A 181 -4.57 23.93 2.46
N SER A 182 -5.09 22.87 3.04
CA SER A 182 -4.36 21.97 3.95
C SER A 182 -4.55 20.49 3.57
N ARG A 183 -3.75 19.62 4.18
CA ARG A 183 -3.96 18.17 4.04
C ARG A 183 -5.30 17.78 4.66
N PRO A 184 -6.14 17.00 3.96
CA PRO A 184 -7.41 16.54 4.48
C PRO A 184 -7.24 15.62 5.69
N GLY A 185 -8.12 15.73 6.66
CA GLY A 185 -8.23 14.81 7.78
C GLY A 185 -8.86 13.47 7.39
N GLU A 186 -8.90 12.52 8.32
CA GLU A 186 -9.43 11.17 8.05
C GLU A 186 -10.89 11.19 7.58
N GLU A 187 -11.75 11.99 8.21
CA GLU A 187 -13.16 12.10 7.83
C GLU A 187 -13.32 12.66 6.41
N GLU A 188 -12.56 13.68 6.06
CA GLU A 188 -12.58 14.28 4.73
C GLU A 188 -12.05 13.29 3.67
N MET A 189 -10.96 12.55 3.99
CA MET A 189 -10.44 11.47 3.14
C MET A 189 -11.49 10.39 2.89
N LEU A 190 -12.28 10.01 3.90
CA LEU A 190 -13.37 9.04 3.75
C LEU A 190 -14.49 9.60 2.86
N ALA A 191 -14.94 10.83 3.13
CA ALA A 191 -16.03 11.47 2.39
C ALA A 191 -15.70 11.60 0.89
N LEU A 192 -14.49 12.04 0.56
CA LEU A 192 -14.01 12.17 -0.81
C LEU A 192 -14.01 10.83 -1.56
N ALA A 193 -13.66 9.74 -0.87
CA ALA A 193 -13.51 8.42 -1.48
C ALA A 193 -14.80 7.59 -1.57
N ILE A 194 -15.92 8.06 -1.03
CA ILE A 194 -17.22 7.35 -1.12
C ILE A 194 -17.59 7.04 -2.56
N SER A 195 -17.46 8.04 -3.44
CA SER A 195 -17.83 7.91 -4.87
C SER A 195 -16.91 6.93 -5.65
N TRP A 196 -15.75 6.58 -5.10
CA TRP A 196 -14.76 5.70 -5.74
C TRP A 196 -14.98 4.22 -5.41
N MET A 197 -15.85 3.92 -4.46
CA MET A 197 -16.23 2.54 -4.17
C MET A 197 -16.82 1.86 -5.41
N PRO A 198 -16.52 0.58 -5.65
CA PRO A 198 -15.70 -0.35 -4.85
C PRO A 198 -14.24 -0.46 -5.36
N TYR A 199 -13.62 0.61 -5.86
CA TYR A 199 -12.30 0.57 -6.50
C TYR A 199 -11.29 1.56 -5.90
N ARG A 200 -11.43 1.89 -4.61
CA ARG A 200 -10.57 2.87 -3.91
C ARG A 200 -9.08 2.52 -3.97
N SER A 201 -8.73 1.23 -4.02
CA SER A 201 -7.33 0.80 -4.17
C SER A 201 -6.69 1.23 -5.49
N ILE A 202 -7.47 1.32 -6.58
CA ILE A 202 -6.97 1.82 -7.87
C ILE A 202 -6.78 3.33 -7.82
N ALA A 203 -7.70 4.05 -7.18
CA ALA A 203 -7.53 5.49 -6.94
C ALA A 203 -6.27 5.76 -6.11
N ALA A 204 -6.03 5.00 -5.03
CA ALA A 204 -4.80 5.11 -4.23
C ALA A 204 -3.53 4.90 -5.06
N ASN A 205 -3.49 3.91 -5.96
CA ASN A 205 -2.32 3.64 -6.79
C ASN A 205 -1.97 4.81 -7.72
N VAL A 206 -2.95 5.42 -8.40
CA VAL A 206 -2.66 6.56 -9.29
C VAL A 206 -2.32 7.82 -8.50
N LEU A 207 -2.90 8.01 -7.31
CA LEU A 207 -2.57 9.10 -6.41
C LEU A 207 -1.13 9.03 -5.90
N TRP A 208 -0.67 7.85 -5.46
CA TRP A 208 0.74 7.67 -5.11
C TRP A 208 1.67 7.95 -6.30
N ALA A 209 1.32 7.44 -7.49
CA ALA A 209 2.12 7.70 -8.68
C ALA A 209 2.17 9.18 -9.09
N SER A 210 1.22 9.99 -8.67
CA SER A 210 1.22 11.44 -8.94
C SER A 210 2.05 12.25 -7.95
N HIS A 211 2.38 11.65 -6.79
CA HIS A 211 3.06 12.33 -5.68
C HIS A 211 4.52 11.87 -5.49
N ASP A 212 4.90 10.69 -6.03
CA ASP A 212 6.28 10.18 -6.06
C ASP A 212 7.10 10.88 -7.15
#